data_025e2da1ccdded4df729657e37908018
#
_entry.id   025e2da1ccdded4df729657e37908018
#
_cell.length_a   1.000
_cell.length_b   1.000
_cell.length_c   1.000
_cell.angle_alpha   90.00
_cell.angle_beta   90.00
_cell.angle_gamma   90.00
#
_symmetry.space_group_name_H-M   'P 1'
#
loop_
_entity.id
_entity.type
_entity.pdbx_description
1 polymer ?
#
loop_
_entity_poly.entity_id
_entity_poly.type
_entity_poly.pdbx_seq_one_letter_code
_entity_poly.pdbx_strand_id
1 'polypeptide(L)'
;MRADRQPTQPRETILPYPDIANPDLLDRIPLTARTVLDVGCATGALGFAYKQRNPACRVLGIERDPEAARLAARRLDNVAIADVEQSMLPFGEEEVDCIIYGDVLEHLRDPWAVLAAHARVLSQNGTMLICMPNADHWSFVARLLRGDWDYEDQGLFDRTHLRWFTYDSTRAALRGAGLYPCDVAPRIFDPAAAEAFTRAMSPALTALGVDPAEFLHRAKPLQYVWRARHVETRVMQVTSTMLAPIGGVSDVRVIEPMQALASEPGFVTRVVREYRRDPQPASTPRIFILHRPLLAGDEGLAVVRGLIAEGYVVVCEFDDHPDGIPVLQRPDIQNFRAVHAVQTTTEPLAAVLRQDNPEVTVFANAASAIPRRATSPTRTG
;
A
#
# COMPACT_ATOMS: atom_id res chain seq x y z
N MET A 1 -59.57 23.03 -15.21
CA MET A 1 -58.20 22.81 -15.73
C MET A 1 -57.31 22.58 -14.53
N ARG A 2 -56.94 21.31 -14.24
CA ARG A 2 -55.94 20.94 -13.20
C ARG A 2 -54.58 20.87 -13.92
N ALA A 3 -53.64 21.69 -13.52
CA ALA A 3 -52.29 21.61 -14.02
C ALA A 3 -51.57 20.38 -13.47
N ASP A 4 -51.20 19.45 -14.35
CA ASP A 4 -50.33 18.31 -14.06
C ASP A 4 -48.95 18.85 -13.58
N ARG A 5 -48.67 18.57 -12.31
CA ARG A 5 -47.29 18.74 -11.78
C ARG A 5 -46.51 17.51 -12.24
N GLN A 6 -45.62 17.67 -13.20
CA GLN A 6 -44.58 16.69 -13.50
C GLN A 6 -43.74 16.44 -12.25
N PRO A 7 -43.38 15.20 -11.95
CA PRO A 7 -42.44 14.89 -10.88
C PRO A 7 -41.07 15.49 -11.21
N THR A 8 -40.60 16.36 -10.34
CA THR A 8 -39.21 16.87 -10.41
C THR A 8 -38.25 15.70 -10.29
N GLN A 9 -37.45 15.49 -11.34
CA GLN A 9 -36.31 14.56 -11.28
C GLN A 9 -35.42 14.93 -10.08
N PRO A 10 -34.90 13.97 -9.32
CA PRO A 10 -33.97 14.26 -8.26
C PRO A 10 -32.74 14.95 -8.90
N ARG A 11 -32.38 16.12 -8.39
CA ARG A 11 -31.14 16.80 -8.75
C ARG A 11 -29.99 15.83 -8.44
N GLU A 12 -29.21 15.47 -9.44
CA GLU A 12 -27.92 14.82 -9.20
C GLU A 12 -27.10 15.70 -8.27
N THR A 13 -26.83 15.21 -7.08
CA THR A 13 -25.96 15.88 -6.12
C THR A 13 -24.55 15.77 -6.66
N ILE A 14 -24.02 16.87 -7.20
CA ILE A 14 -22.61 16.94 -7.58
C ILE A 14 -21.83 16.93 -6.27
N LEU A 15 -21.21 15.81 -5.97
CA LEU A 15 -20.34 15.69 -4.80
C LEU A 15 -19.03 16.45 -5.07
N PRO A 16 -18.50 17.16 -4.07
CA PRO A 16 -17.24 17.90 -4.23
C PRO A 16 -16.02 16.97 -4.38
N TYR A 17 -16.15 15.68 -4.09
CA TYR A 17 -15.07 14.69 -4.13
C TYR A 17 -15.39 13.54 -5.09
N PRO A 18 -14.37 13.00 -5.80
CA PRO A 18 -14.56 11.84 -6.65
C PRO A 18 -14.90 10.59 -5.80
N ASP A 19 -15.88 9.81 -6.26
CA ASP A 19 -16.28 8.54 -5.62
C ASP A 19 -15.33 7.40 -6.01
N ILE A 20 -14.05 7.55 -5.68
CA ILE A 20 -12.97 6.63 -6.07
C ILE A 20 -12.09 6.33 -4.85
N ALA A 21 -11.83 5.04 -4.62
CA ALA A 21 -10.85 4.62 -3.60
C ALA A 21 -9.42 4.90 -4.09
N ASN A 22 -8.61 5.52 -3.23
CA ASN A 22 -7.18 5.68 -3.50
C ASN A 22 -6.49 4.30 -3.40
N PRO A 23 -5.97 3.74 -4.53
CA PRO A 23 -5.39 2.40 -4.54
C PRO A 23 -4.13 2.29 -3.69
N ASP A 24 -3.33 3.36 -3.60
CA ASP A 24 -2.08 3.37 -2.82
C ASP A 24 -2.35 3.32 -1.31
N LEU A 25 -3.44 3.92 -0.84
CA LEU A 25 -3.93 3.76 0.53
C LEU A 25 -4.52 2.37 0.73
N LEU A 26 -5.42 1.95 -0.17
CA LEU A 26 -6.12 0.67 -0.08
C LEU A 26 -5.16 -0.53 0.05
N ASP A 27 -4.06 -0.51 -0.72
CA ASP A 27 -3.05 -1.57 -0.72
C ASP A 27 -2.21 -1.61 0.56
N ARG A 28 -2.28 -0.55 1.38
CA ARG A 28 -1.50 -0.42 2.62
C ARG A 28 -2.31 -0.55 3.90
N ILE A 29 -3.62 -0.69 3.81
CA ILE A 29 -4.44 -1.00 4.99
C ILE A 29 -4.15 -2.45 5.38
N PRO A 30 -3.64 -2.73 6.60
CA PRO A 30 -3.29 -4.07 7.01
C PRO A 30 -4.49 -5.03 6.95
N LEU A 31 -4.35 -6.18 6.29
CA LEU A 31 -5.42 -7.18 6.23
C LEU A 31 -5.72 -7.84 7.58
N THR A 32 -4.82 -7.68 8.54
CA THR A 32 -5.00 -8.11 9.94
C THR A 32 -5.84 -7.14 10.77
N ALA A 33 -6.13 -5.92 10.27
CA ALA A 33 -6.93 -4.93 10.98
C ALA A 33 -8.36 -5.40 11.19
N ARG A 34 -8.85 -5.27 12.43
CA ARG A 34 -10.22 -5.58 12.85
C ARG A 34 -11.11 -4.34 12.88
N THR A 35 -10.52 -3.20 13.23
CA THR A 35 -11.19 -1.90 13.26
C THR A 35 -10.36 -0.88 12.50
N VAL A 36 -10.96 -0.26 11.48
CA VAL A 36 -10.36 0.79 10.66
C VAL A 36 -11.17 2.07 10.83
N LEU A 37 -10.50 3.19 11.03
CA LEU A 37 -11.09 4.53 11.07
C LEU A 37 -10.62 5.32 9.86
N ASP A 38 -11.56 5.70 8.99
CA ASP A 38 -11.34 6.55 7.81
C ASP A 38 -11.76 7.99 8.17
N VAL A 39 -10.78 8.87 8.37
CA VAL A 39 -10.97 10.27 8.75
C VAL A 39 -11.09 11.12 7.49
N GLY A 40 -12.19 11.84 7.34
CA GLY A 40 -12.55 12.50 6.09
C GLY A 40 -12.96 11.47 5.03
N CYS A 41 -13.82 10.54 5.42
CA CYS A 41 -14.13 9.37 4.57
C CYS A 41 -14.94 9.69 3.31
N ALA A 42 -15.34 10.95 3.10
CA ALA A 42 -16.17 11.40 1.98
C ALA A 42 -17.39 10.48 1.79
N THR A 43 -17.53 9.85 0.61
CA THR A 43 -18.63 8.90 0.32
C THR A 43 -18.40 7.49 0.86
N GLY A 44 -17.28 7.23 1.53
CA GLY A 44 -16.89 5.91 2.06
C GLY A 44 -16.33 4.95 1.00
N ALA A 45 -15.84 5.47 -0.14
CA ALA A 45 -15.37 4.63 -1.24
C ALA A 45 -14.16 3.77 -0.85
N LEU A 46 -13.19 4.32 -0.11
CA LEU A 46 -12.00 3.61 0.35
C LEU A 46 -12.36 2.48 1.32
N GLY A 47 -13.14 2.81 2.37
CA GLY A 47 -13.57 1.83 3.36
C GLY A 47 -14.43 0.73 2.76
N PHE A 48 -15.31 1.06 1.80
CA PHE A 48 -16.10 0.07 1.05
C PHE A 48 -15.21 -0.88 0.23
N ALA A 49 -14.23 -0.35 -0.50
CA ALA A 49 -13.29 -1.16 -1.26
C ALA A 49 -12.46 -2.08 -0.34
N TYR A 50 -12.08 -1.59 0.84
CA TYR A 50 -11.36 -2.39 1.82
C TYR A 50 -12.23 -3.53 2.40
N LYS A 51 -13.51 -3.29 2.68
CA LYS A 51 -14.44 -4.34 3.12
C LYS A 51 -14.65 -5.47 2.10
N GLN A 52 -14.40 -5.22 0.81
CA GLN A 52 -14.39 -6.30 -0.19
C GLN A 52 -13.16 -7.21 -0.04
N ARG A 53 -12.04 -6.69 0.49
CA ARG A 53 -10.81 -7.46 0.77
C ARG A 53 -10.83 -8.12 2.14
N ASN A 54 -11.39 -7.44 3.14
CA ASN A 54 -11.51 -7.92 4.52
C ASN A 54 -12.94 -7.70 5.05
N PRO A 55 -13.89 -8.60 4.72
CA PRO A 55 -15.29 -8.47 5.13
C PRO A 55 -15.54 -8.53 6.63
N ALA A 56 -14.60 -9.11 7.40
CA ALA A 56 -14.68 -9.21 8.86
C ALA A 56 -14.28 -7.91 9.57
N CYS A 57 -13.64 -6.98 8.86
CA CYS A 57 -13.22 -5.71 9.43
C CYS A 57 -14.41 -4.79 9.66
N ARG A 58 -14.41 -4.12 10.79
CA ARG A 58 -15.30 -3.00 11.10
C ARG A 58 -14.67 -1.70 10.60
N VAL A 59 -15.37 -1.00 9.71
CA VAL A 59 -14.89 0.28 9.15
C VAL A 59 -15.75 1.42 9.66
N LEU A 60 -15.12 2.36 10.35
CA LEU A 60 -15.69 3.57 10.89
C LEU A 60 -15.32 4.76 10.01
N GLY A 61 -16.21 5.73 9.86
CA GLY A 61 -15.95 6.95 9.09
C GLY A 61 -16.22 8.21 9.91
N ILE A 62 -15.41 9.24 9.72
CA ILE A 62 -15.69 10.60 10.17
C ILE A 62 -15.74 11.47 8.93
N GLU A 63 -16.85 12.21 8.77
CA GLU A 63 -17.01 13.14 7.65
C GLU A 63 -17.77 14.40 8.12
N ARG A 64 -17.28 15.57 7.74
CA ARG A 64 -17.90 16.83 8.11
C ARG A 64 -19.08 17.22 7.22
N ASP A 65 -19.06 16.79 5.95
CA ASP A 65 -20.16 17.06 5.03
C ASP A 65 -21.30 16.07 5.26
N PRO A 66 -22.53 16.55 5.60
CA PRO A 66 -23.65 15.65 5.92
C PRO A 66 -24.15 14.82 4.74
N GLU A 67 -24.00 15.30 3.50
CA GLU A 67 -24.46 14.57 2.32
C GLU A 67 -23.48 13.43 1.99
N ALA A 68 -22.17 13.70 2.00
CA ALA A 68 -21.14 12.69 1.84
C ALA A 68 -21.24 11.63 2.94
N ALA A 69 -21.39 12.05 4.20
CA ALA A 69 -21.55 11.13 5.34
C ALA A 69 -22.76 10.21 5.21
N ARG A 70 -23.89 10.69 4.69
CA ARG A 70 -25.09 9.84 4.45
C ARG A 70 -24.82 8.79 3.37
N LEU A 71 -24.01 9.08 2.38
CA LEU A 71 -23.58 8.08 1.37
C LEU A 71 -22.62 7.08 1.99
N ALA A 72 -21.64 7.54 2.76
CA ALA A 72 -20.69 6.69 3.47
C ALA A 72 -21.42 5.73 4.43
N ALA A 73 -22.45 6.17 5.15
CA ALA A 73 -23.23 5.34 6.07
C ALA A 73 -23.95 4.16 5.41
N ARG A 74 -24.06 4.14 4.07
CA ARG A 74 -24.59 2.99 3.32
C ARG A 74 -23.53 1.92 3.02
N ARG A 75 -22.26 2.26 3.23
CA ARG A 75 -21.08 1.48 2.84
C ARG A 75 -20.25 1.02 4.03
N LEU A 76 -20.19 1.86 5.06
CA LEU A 76 -19.38 1.65 6.26
C LEU A 76 -20.25 1.17 7.43
N ASP A 77 -19.62 0.62 8.46
CA ASP A 77 -20.33 0.08 9.61
C ASP A 77 -20.89 1.17 10.54
N ASN A 78 -20.18 2.30 10.63
CA ASN A 78 -20.66 3.48 11.34
C ASN A 78 -19.99 4.73 10.77
N VAL A 79 -20.73 5.83 10.69
CA VAL A 79 -20.21 7.14 10.22
C VAL A 79 -20.70 8.23 11.14
N ALA A 80 -19.77 9.03 11.64
CA ALA A 80 -20.07 10.22 12.41
C ALA A 80 -19.96 11.49 11.56
N ILE A 81 -20.97 12.35 11.63
CA ILE A 81 -20.91 13.70 11.06
C ILE A 81 -20.22 14.58 12.08
N ALA A 82 -18.94 14.87 11.89
CA ALA A 82 -18.15 15.62 12.85
C ALA A 82 -16.98 16.35 12.20
N ASP A 83 -16.57 17.46 12.82
CA ASP A 83 -15.31 18.14 12.55
C ASP A 83 -14.25 17.59 13.52
N VAL A 84 -13.21 16.95 12.98
CA VAL A 84 -12.16 16.30 13.77
C VAL A 84 -11.32 17.27 14.60
N GLU A 85 -11.37 18.56 14.31
CA GLU A 85 -10.70 19.59 15.12
C GLU A 85 -11.52 20.03 16.34
N GLN A 86 -12.83 19.72 16.37
CA GLN A 86 -13.73 20.20 17.41
C GLN A 86 -14.23 19.09 18.34
N SER A 87 -14.13 17.85 17.93
CA SER A 87 -14.68 16.72 18.67
C SER A 87 -13.61 15.74 19.09
N MET A 88 -13.71 15.24 20.33
CA MET A 88 -13.09 13.96 20.67
C MET A 88 -13.70 12.89 19.73
N LEU A 89 -12.93 11.83 19.47
CA LEU A 89 -13.38 10.75 18.58
C LEU A 89 -14.81 10.32 18.94
N PRO A 90 -15.76 10.37 17.99
CA PRO A 90 -17.17 10.15 18.27
C PRO A 90 -17.53 8.70 18.57
N PHE A 91 -16.55 7.78 18.51
CA PHE A 91 -16.71 6.33 18.72
C PHE A 91 -16.26 5.84 20.10
N GLY A 92 -15.95 6.75 21.04
CA GLY A 92 -15.51 6.42 22.39
C GLY A 92 -14.01 6.07 22.46
N GLU A 93 -13.62 5.36 23.53
CA GLU A 93 -12.22 4.94 23.78
C GLU A 93 -11.86 3.60 23.11
N GLU A 94 -12.59 3.23 22.06
CA GLU A 94 -12.32 1.98 21.33
C GLU A 94 -10.96 2.06 20.62
N GLU A 95 -10.11 1.07 20.83
CA GLU A 95 -8.85 0.96 20.12
C GLU A 95 -9.08 0.67 18.64
N VAL A 96 -8.34 1.39 17.79
CA VAL A 96 -8.42 1.30 16.33
C VAL A 96 -7.12 0.69 15.81
N ASP A 97 -7.22 -0.33 14.94
CA ASP A 97 -6.05 -1.00 14.39
C ASP A 97 -5.43 -0.22 13.20
N CYS A 98 -6.25 0.56 12.50
CA CYS A 98 -5.75 1.40 11.41
C CYS A 98 -6.52 2.72 11.35
N ILE A 99 -5.81 3.84 11.35
CA ILE A 99 -6.37 5.18 11.14
C ILE A 99 -5.87 5.72 9.81
N ILE A 100 -6.79 6.25 8.99
CA ILE A 100 -6.47 6.71 7.64
C ILE A 100 -6.81 8.19 7.49
N TYR A 101 -5.88 8.94 6.90
CA TYR A 101 -6.07 10.30 6.41
C TYR A 101 -5.75 10.33 4.92
N GLY A 102 -6.77 10.41 4.09
CA GLY A 102 -6.63 10.55 2.64
C GLY A 102 -6.92 11.98 2.22
N ASP A 103 -5.87 12.79 2.06
CA ASP A 103 -6.00 14.20 1.68
C ASP A 103 -6.89 15.01 2.68
N VAL A 104 -6.53 14.99 3.96
CA VAL A 104 -7.27 15.62 5.05
C VAL A 104 -6.42 16.61 5.87
N LEU A 105 -5.20 16.22 6.24
CA LEU A 105 -4.39 16.97 7.19
C LEU A 105 -4.02 18.36 6.69
N GLU A 106 -3.86 18.54 5.39
CA GLU A 106 -3.60 19.84 4.74
C GLU A 106 -4.75 20.83 4.85
N HIS A 107 -5.96 20.35 5.11
CA HIS A 107 -7.16 21.17 5.30
C HIS A 107 -7.41 21.58 6.74
N LEU A 108 -6.65 21.03 7.69
CA LEU A 108 -6.82 21.31 9.12
C LEU A 108 -6.04 22.58 9.55
N ARG A 109 -6.55 23.27 10.56
CA ARG A 109 -5.88 24.41 11.19
C ARG A 109 -4.72 23.94 12.07
N ASP A 110 -4.95 22.86 12.83
CA ASP A 110 -3.97 22.25 13.72
C ASP A 110 -3.89 20.71 13.51
N PRO A 111 -3.30 20.26 12.39
CA PRO A 111 -3.14 18.84 12.14
C PRO A 111 -2.27 18.12 13.17
N TRP A 112 -1.36 18.82 13.84
CA TRP A 112 -0.48 18.24 14.86
C TRP A 112 -1.26 17.81 16.10
N ALA A 113 -2.20 18.66 16.58
CA ALA A 113 -3.07 18.33 17.68
C ALA A 113 -3.99 17.14 17.36
N VAL A 114 -4.55 17.11 16.14
CA VAL A 114 -5.38 15.99 15.67
C VAL A 114 -4.58 14.69 15.59
N LEU A 115 -3.39 14.71 15.00
CA LEU A 115 -2.50 13.53 14.93
C LEU A 115 -2.16 13.01 16.33
N ALA A 116 -1.80 13.90 17.26
CA ALA A 116 -1.47 13.51 18.63
C ALA A 116 -2.68 12.94 19.40
N ALA A 117 -3.87 13.46 19.16
CA ALA A 117 -5.10 12.95 19.78
C ALA A 117 -5.46 11.57 19.23
N HIS A 118 -5.40 11.39 17.91
CA HIS A 118 -5.74 10.13 17.26
C HIS A 118 -4.67 9.03 17.47
N ALA A 119 -3.40 9.40 17.65
CA ALA A 119 -2.37 8.43 18.02
C ALA A 119 -2.67 7.72 19.36
N ARG A 120 -3.40 8.38 20.29
CA ARG A 120 -3.73 7.77 21.59
C ARG A 120 -4.76 6.65 21.53
N VAL A 121 -5.62 6.65 20.50
CA VAL A 121 -6.64 5.61 20.29
C VAL A 121 -6.18 4.55 19.28
N LEU A 122 -5.03 4.79 18.63
CA LEU A 122 -4.40 3.78 17.82
C LEU A 122 -3.88 2.65 18.70
N SER A 123 -4.26 1.41 18.41
CA SER A 123 -3.79 0.24 19.18
C SER A 123 -2.27 0.13 19.13
N GLN A 124 -1.67 -0.53 20.15
CA GLN A 124 -0.21 -0.63 20.29
C GLN A 124 0.47 -1.16 19.01
N ASN A 125 -0.18 -2.08 18.32
CA ASN A 125 0.28 -2.64 17.05
C ASN A 125 -0.38 -1.98 15.83
N GLY A 126 -1.15 -0.95 16.05
CA GLY A 126 -1.90 -0.25 15.01
C GLY A 126 -1.02 0.53 14.03
N THR A 127 -1.64 0.92 12.94
CA THR A 127 -0.99 1.63 11.82
C THR A 127 -1.74 2.92 11.51
N MET A 128 -1.03 4.02 11.42
CA MET A 128 -1.57 5.26 10.86
C MET A 128 -1.12 5.39 9.39
N LEU A 129 -2.09 5.57 8.50
CA LEU A 129 -1.90 5.83 7.08
C LEU A 129 -2.21 7.28 6.76
N ILE A 130 -1.30 7.96 6.05
CA ILE A 130 -1.49 9.35 5.66
C ILE A 130 -1.13 9.49 4.18
N CYS A 131 -2.04 10.01 3.38
CA CYS A 131 -1.77 10.53 2.04
C CYS A 131 -1.98 12.03 2.05
N MET A 132 -0.98 12.79 1.60
CA MET A 132 -1.12 14.24 1.47
C MET A 132 -0.17 14.83 0.43
N PRO A 133 -0.46 16.05 -0.06
CA PRO A 133 0.34 16.76 -1.03
C PRO A 133 1.77 17.03 -0.53
N ASN A 134 2.72 16.99 -1.46
CA ASN A 134 4.12 17.24 -1.20
C ASN A 134 4.51 18.68 -1.58
N ALA A 135 4.84 19.50 -0.61
CA ALA A 135 5.29 20.87 -0.83
C ALA A 135 6.71 20.96 -1.46
N ASP A 136 7.48 19.86 -1.46
CA ASP A 136 8.75 19.78 -2.19
C ASP A 136 8.54 19.58 -3.71
N HIS A 137 7.31 19.34 -4.18
CA HIS A 137 7.06 19.03 -5.60
C HIS A 137 7.55 20.16 -6.51
N TRP A 138 8.21 19.80 -7.60
CA TRP A 138 8.84 20.73 -8.54
C TRP A 138 7.93 21.88 -9.01
N SER A 139 6.62 21.63 -9.11
CA SER A 139 5.67 22.65 -9.56
C SER A 139 5.49 23.80 -8.59
N PHE A 140 5.69 23.61 -7.28
CA PHE A 140 5.73 24.70 -6.30
C PHE A 140 6.87 25.67 -6.64
N VAL A 141 8.08 25.15 -6.81
CA VAL A 141 9.24 25.94 -7.16
C VAL A 141 9.04 26.66 -8.50
N ALA A 142 8.51 25.94 -9.50
CA ALA A 142 8.25 26.48 -10.82
C ALA A 142 7.24 27.65 -10.79
N ARG A 143 6.17 27.54 -10.01
CA ARG A 143 5.19 28.61 -9.86
C ARG A 143 5.75 29.82 -9.10
N LEU A 144 6.47 29.59 -7.99
CA LEU A 144 7.12 30.66 -7.24
C LEU A 144 8.10 31.46 -8.11
N LEU A 145 8.92 30.79 -8.94
CA LEU A 145 9.86 31.45 -9.85
C LEU A 145 9.16 32.30 -10.92
N ARG A 146 7.94 31.93 -11.32
CA ARG A 146 7.14 32.71 -12.28
C ARG A 146 6.28 33.80 -11.64
N GLY A 147 6.19 33.83 -10.31
CA GLY A 147 5.28 34.71 -9.59
C GLY A 147 3.81 34.30 -9.75
N ASP A 148 3.56 33.04 -10.04
CA ASP A 148 2.25 32.46 -10.32
C ASP A 148 1.80 31.66 -9.08
N TRP A 149 0.91 32.24 -8.28
CA TRP A 149 0.34 31.59 -7.08
C TRP A 149 -1.18 31.64 -7.15
N ASP A 150 -1.73 31.10 -8.22
CA ASP A 150 -3.18 31.04 -8.38
C ASP A 150 -3.75 29.82 -7.63
N TYR A 151 -4.83 30.08 -6.88
CA TYR A 151 -5.57 29.01 -6.21
C TYR A 151 -6.47 28.27 -7.20
N GLU A 152 -6.54 26.97 -7.02
CA GLU A 152 -7.31 26.05 -7.83
C GLU A 152 -8.46 25.42 -7.01
N ASP A 153 -9.36 24.71 -7.66
CA ASP A 153 -10.46 24.01 -7.00
C ASP A 153 -10.05 22.61 -6.49
N GLN A 154 -8.85 22.12 -6.89
CA GLN A 154 -8.28 20.83 -6.49
C GLN A 154 -6.77 20.80 -6.77
N GLY A 155 -6.09 19.79 -6.22
CA GLY A 155 -4.65 19.56 -6.45
C GLY A 155 -3.77 20.30 -5.45
N LEU A 156 -2.47 20.50 -5.79
CA LEU A 156 -1.50 21.09 -4.86
C LEU A 156 -1.86 22.51 -4.40
N PHE A 157 -2.52 23.29 -5.27
CA PHE A 157 -2.88 24.68 -5.02
C PHE A 157 -4.37 24.84 -4.68
N ASP A 158 -5.00 23.78 -4.17
CA ASP A 158 -6.38 23.82 -3.71
C ASP A 158 -6.56 24.97 -2.70
N ARG A 159 -7.59 25.81 -2.96
CA ARG A 159 -7.90 26.98 -2.14
C ARG A 159 -8.26 26.66 -0.69
N THR A 160 -8.58 25.40 -0.40
CA THR A 160 -8.94 24.91 0.92
C THR A 160 -7.75 24.36 1.71
N HIS A 161 -6.56 24.27 1.10
CA HIS A 161 -5.33 23.88 1.79
C HIS A 161 -4.89 25.00 2.73
N LEU A 162 -4.79 24.67 4.01
CA LEU A 162 -4.32 25.57 5.07
C LEU A 162 -2.89 25.29 5.48
N ARG A 163 -2.38 24.08 5.20
CA ARG A 163 -1.05 23.61 5.58
C ARG A 163 -0.36 22.94 4.40
N TRP A 164 0.96 23.09 4.36
CA TRP A 164 1.82 22.47 3.36
C TRP A 164 2.92 21.70 4.08
N PHE A 165 3.12 20.45 3.63
CA PHE A 165 4.09 19.56 4.23
C PHE A 165 5.11 19.11 3.22
N THR A 166 6.38 19.18 3.59
CA THR A 166 7.48 18.52 2.90
C THR A 166 7.64 17.10 3.46
N TYR A 167 8.50 16.29 2.83
CA TYR A 167 8.86 14.99 3.37
C TYR A 167 9.34 15.07 4.83
N ASP A 168 10.25 16.00 5.14
CA ASP A 168 10.83 16.14 6.47
C ASP A 168 9.84 16.69 7.50
N SER A 169 9.00 17.65 7.12
CA SER A 169 7.99 18.20 8.03
C SER A 169 6.88 17.20 8.34
N THR A 170 6.49 16.34 7.40
CA THR A 170 5.58 15.22 7.66
C THR A 170 6.18 14.24 8.65
N ARG A 171 7.44 13.85 8.44
CA ARG A 171 8.16 12.97 9.35
C ARG A 171 8.26 13.56 10.77
N ALA A 172 8.51 14.85 10.87
CA ALA A 172 8.57 15.56 12.14
C ALA A 172 7.18 15.62 12.84
N ALA A 173 6.10 15.85 12.09
CA ALA A 173 4.73 15.85 12.62
C ALA A 173 4.34 14.47 13.19
N LEU A 174 4.64 13.38 12.46
CA LEU A 174 4.42 12.02 12.93
C LEU A 174 5.20 11.72 14.22
N ARG A 175 6.49 12.07 14.26
CA ARG A 175 7.31 11.87 15.47
C ARG A 175 6.82 12.71 16.64
N GLY A 176 6.36 13.94 16.40
CA GLY A 176 5.73 14.79 17.41
C GLY A 176 4.47 14.18 18.01
N ALA A 177 3.74 13.36 17.25
CA ALA A 177 2.59 12.60 17.71
C ALA A 177 2.97 11.24 18.37
N GLY A 178 4.27 10.93 18.54
CA GLY A 178 4.74 9.67 19.10
C GLY A 178 4.71 8.49 18.13
N LEU A 179 4.69 8.79 16.82
CA LEU A 179 4.63 7.78 15.77
C LEU A 179 5.93 7.75 14.96
N TYR A 180 6.36 6.55 14.59
CA TYR A 180 7.54 6.30 13.79
C TYR A 180 7.13 5.83 12.39
N PRO A 181 7.52 6.56 11.31
CA PRO A 181 7.33 6.09 9.96
C PRO A 181 7.99 4.74 9.73
N CYS A 182 7.27 3.76 9.22
CA CYS A 182 7.79 2.44 8.89
C CYS A 182 7.97 2.21 7.39
N ASP A 183 7.19 2.89 6.56
CA ASP A 183 7.45 3.02 5.14
C ASP A 183 6.78 4.27 4.55
N VAL A 184 7.29 4.69 3.39
CA VAL A 184 6.79 5.85 2.64
C VAL A 184 6.78 5.52 1.16
N ALA A 185 5.62 5.62 0.53
CA ALA A 185 5.48 5.40 -0.90
C ALA A 185 5.24 6.71 -1.65
N PRO A 186 6.08 7.03 -2.65
CA PRO A 186 5.87 8.19 -3.48
C PRO A 186 4.75 7.94 -4.51
N ARG A 187 3.85 8.91 -4.70
CA ARG A 187 2.89 8.95 -5.80
C ARG A 187 3.41 9.90 -6.87
N ILE A 188 3.87 9.34 -7.98
CA ILE A 188 4.52 10.07 -9.07
C ILE A 188 3.64 9.99 -10.32
N PHE A 189 3.20 11.13 -10.83
CA PHE A 189 2.31 11.19 -12.00
C PHE A 189 3.02 11.67 -13.26
N ASP A 190 3.97 12.62 -13.13
CA ASP A 190 4.74 13.16 -14.27
C ASP A 190 6.24 13.19 -13.96
N PRO A 191 6.92 12.04 -14.03
CA PRO A 191 8.36 11.97 -13.77
C PRO A 191 9.18 12.75 -14.81
N ALA A 192 8.72 12.81 -16.05
CA ALA A 192 9.48 13.47 -17.14
C ALA A 192 9.53 14.98 -16.95
N ALA A 193 8.43 15.62 -16.52
CA ALA A 193 8.41 17.04 -16.23
C ALA A 193 9.31 17.40 -15.04
N ALA A 194 9.29 16.58 -13.97
CA ALA A 194 10.21 16.77 -12.82
C ALA A 194 11.68 16.70 -13.24
N GLU A 195 12.04 15.73 -14.08
CA GLU A 195 13.40 15.54 -14.60
C GLU A 195 13.82 16.71 -15.50
N ALA A 196 12.93 17.16 -16.39
CA ALA A 196 13.19 18.30 -17.26
C ALA A 196 13.38 19.59 -16.46
N PHE A 197 12.53 19.86 -15.47
CA PHE A 197 12.63 21.00 -14.58
C PHE A 197 13.93 20.96 -13.79
N THR A 198 14.26 19.83 -13.15
CA THR A 198 15.49 19.69 -12.38
C THR A 198 16.74 19.90 -13.23
N ARG A 199 16.76 19.37 -14.45
CA ARG A 199 17.86 19.56 -15.41
C ARG A 199 18.05 21.05 -15.74
N ALA A 200 16.96 21.77 -15.99
CA ALA A 200 17.03 23.21 -16.27
C ALA A 200 17.52 24.01 -15.05
N MET A 201 17.14 23.60 -13.83
CA MET A 201 17.49 24.26 -12.58
C MET A 201 18.87 23.84 -12.01
N SER A 202 19.51 22.80 -12.57
CA SER A 202 20.74 22.21 -12.03
C SER A 202 21.86 23.21 -11.74
N PRO A 203 22.17 24.19 -12.61
CA PRO A 203 23.20 25.21 -12.31
C PRO A 203 22.85 26.06 -11.08
N ALA A 204 21.59 26.45 -10.92
CA ALA A 204 21.14 27.26 -9.79
C ALA A 204 21.14 26.46 -8.50
N LEU A 205 20.65 25.21 -8.54
CA LEU A 205 20.66 24.28 -7.39
C LEU A 205 22.08 24.07 -6.87
N THR A 206 23.04 23.80 -7.78
CA THR A 206 24.47 23.62 -7.43
C THR A 206 25.04 24.89 -6.80
N ALA A 207 24.75 26.07 -7.34
CA ALA A 207 25.21 27.34 -6.79
C ALA A 207 24.64 27.61 -5.37
N LEU A 208 23.46 27.05 -5.06
CA LEU A 208 22.84 27.13 -3.73
C LEU A 208 23.29 25.99 -2.78
N GLY A 209 24.21 25.13 -3.22
CA GLY A 209 24.68 23.97 -2.44
C GLY A 209 23.64 22.82 -2.35
N VAL A 210 22.66 22.80 -3.26
CA VAL A 210 21.66 21.74 -3.34
C VAL A 210 22.07 20.73 -4.42
N ASP A 211 22.17 19.45 -4.05
CA ASP A 211 22.42 18.38 -5.02
C ASP A 211 21.18 18.21 -5.92
N PRO A 212 21.34 18.35 -7.26
CA PRO A 212 20.23 18.15 -8.19
C PRO A 212 19.57 16.76 -8.12
N ALA A 213 20.32 15.72 -7.78
CA ALA A 213 19.77 14.36 -7.65
C ALA A 213 18.90 14.23 -6.39
N GLU A 214 19.35 14.79 -5.26
CA GLU A 214 18.54 14.85 -4.03
C GLU A 214 17.31 15.72 -4.22
N PHE A 215 17.45 16.86 -4.90
CA PHE A 215 16.31 17.70 -5.25
C PHE A 215 15.29 16.91 -6.07
N LEU A 216 15.71 16.25 -7.16
CA LEU A 216 14.82 15.46 -8.00
C LEU A 216 14.09 14.38 -7.19
N HIS A 217 14.81 13.70 -6.30
CA HIS A 217 14.21 12.65 -5.46
C HIS A 217 13.05 13.18 -4.63
N ARG A 218 13.19 14.35 -4.00
CA ARG A 218 12.15 14.98 -3.19
C ARG A 218 11.07 15.68 -4.00
N ALA A 219 11.43 16.24 -5.16
CA ALA A 219 10.55 17.08 -5.98
C ALA A 219 9.70 16.28 -6.99
N LYS A 220 10.06 15.03 -7.27
CA LYS A 220 9.34 14.17 -8.23
C LYS A 220 7.95 13.72 -7.74
N PRO A 221 7.76 13.28 -6.48
CA PRO A 221 6.45 12.86 -5.99
C PRO A 221 5.49 14.03 -5.81
N LEU A 222 4.27 13.88 -6.36
CA LEU A 222 3.17 14.82 -6.11
C LEU A 222 2.63 14.69 -4.69
N GLN A 223 2.55 13.47 -4.21
CA GLN A 223 2.06 13.11 -2.88
C GLN A 223 2.93 11.97 -2.32
N TYR A 224 2.87 11.79 -1.01
CA TYR A 224 3.41 10.62 -0.33
C TYR A 224 2.31 9.89 0.44
N VAL A 225 2.35 8.57 0.41
CA VAL A 225 1.59 7.71 1.33
C VAL A 225 2.54 7.22 2.41
N TRP A 226 2.26 7.63 3.64
CA TRP A 226 3.04 7.28 4.83
C TRP A 226 2.35 6.18 5.61
N ARG A 227 3.13 5.22 6.11
CA ARG A 227 2.73 4.34 7.21
C ARG A 227 3.56 4.66 8.44
N ALA A 228 2.89 4.80 9.59
CA ALA A 228 3.56 5.06 10.86
C ALA A 228 2.94 4.24 12.00
N ARG A 229 3.73 3.94 13.02
CA ARG A 229 3.36 3.11 14.18
C ARG A 229 3.96 3.67 15.46
N HIS A 230 3.50 3.18 16.63
CA HIS A 230 4.07 3.55 17.93
C HIS A 230 5.50 3.06 18.16
N VAL A 231 5.97 2.09 17.39
CA VAL A 231 7.30 1.51 17.51
C VAL A 231 8.07 1.59 16.20
N GLU A 232 9.38 1.78 16.29
CA GLU A 232 10.25 1.65 15.12
C GLU A 232 10.14 0.24 14.56
N THR A 233 9.80 0.15 13.28
CA THR A 233 9.62 -1.12 12.59
C THR A 233 10.78 -1.32 11.63
N ARG A 234 11.52 -2.43 11.79
CA ARG A 234 12.54 -2.80 10.80
C ARG A 234 11.86 -3.27 9.54
N VAL A 235 12.29 -2.70 8.42
CA VAL A 235 11.78 -3.09 7.10
C VAL A 235 12.47 -4.37 6.66
N MET A 236 11.67 -5.32 6.14
CA MET A 236 12.12 -6.55 5.50
C MET A 236 11.72 -6.51 4.02
N GLN A 237 12.68 -6.74 3.16
CA GLN A 237 12.41 -6.85 1.71
C GLN A 237 12.10 -8.30 1.37
N VAL A 238 10.97 -8.54 0.71
CA VAL A 238 10.60 -9.87 0.19
C VAL A 238 10.44 -9.76 -1.33
N THR A 239 11.26 -10.50 -2.05
CA THR A 239 11.20 -10.57 -3.51
C THR A 239 10.79 -11.99 -3.91
N SER A 240 9.83 -12.13 -4.82
CA SER A 240 9.43 -13.42 -5.37
C SER A 240 9.60 -13.42 -6.88
N THR A 241 10.12 -14.55 -7.43
CA THR A 241 10.01 -14.78 -8.87
C THR A 241 8.60 -15.25 -9.22
N MET A 242 8.20 -14.98 -10.48
CA MET A 242 7.01 -15.53 -11.10
C MET A 242 7.38 -15.97 -12.51
N LEU A 243 7.29 -17.28 -12.80
CA LEU A 243 7.72 -17.83 -14.08
C LEU A 243 6.88 -17.34 -15.27
N ALA A 244 5.58 -17.29 -15.11
CA ALA A 244 4.65 -16.73 -16.10
C ALA A 244 3.30 -16.46 -15.42
N PRO A 245 2.48 -15.54 -15.90
CA PRO A 245 1.09 -15.42 -15.49
C PRO A 245 0.29 -16.59 -16.07
N ILE A 246 0.45 -17.76 -15.47
CA ILE A 246 -0.38 -18.93 -15.75
C ILE A 246 -1.54 -18.82 -14.79
N GLY A 247 -2.69 -18.35 -15.29
CA GLY A 247 -3.86 -17.99 -14.50
C GLY A 247 -4.17 -18.98 -13.36
N GLY A 248 -4.48 -18.43 -12.19
CA GLY A 248 -4.83 -19.14 -10.97
C GLY A 248 -3.65 -19.53 -10.08
N VAL A 249 -2.64 -20.22 -10.54
CA VAL A 249 -1.52 -20.70 -9.71
C VAL A 249 -0.60 -19.53 -9.30
N SER A 250 -0.21 -18.71 -10.26
CA SER A 250 0.64 -17.54 -9.97
C SER A 250 -0.08 -16.52 -9.10
N ASP A 251 -1.41 -16.37 -9.26
CA ASP A 251 -2.20 -15.48 -8.43
C ASP A 251 -2.21 -15.96 -6.98
N VAL A 252 -2.60 -17.19 -6.73
CA VAL A 252 -2.76 -17.76 -5.39
C VAL A 252 -1.41 -17.98 -4.66
N ARG A 253 -0.34 -18.29 -5.40
CA ARG A 253 0.97 -18.63 -4.81
C ARG A 253 1.96 -17.48 -4.74
N VAL A 254 1.80 -16.46 -5.59
CA VAL A 254 2.74 -15.34 -5.66
C VAL A 254 2.04 -14.00 -5.48
N ILE A 255 1.10 -13.65 -6.37
CA ILE A 255 0.56 -12.29 -6.42
C ILE A 255 -0.23 -11.96 -5.14
N GLU A 256 -1.24 -12.76 -4.79
CA GLU A 256 -2.08 -12.52 -3.62
C GLU A 256 -1.30 -12.57 -2.30
N PRO A 257 -0.41 -13.56 -2.03
CA PRO A 257 0.42 -13.55 -0.83
C PRO A 257 1.36 -12.35 -0.75
N MET A 258 1.97 -11.94 -1.86
CA MET A 258 2.86 -10.78 -1.89
C MET A 258 2.11 -9.47 -1.68
N GLN A 259 0.88 -9.34 -2.21
CA GLN A 259 0.00 -8.20 -1.95
C GLN A 259 -0.48 -8.17 -0.49
N ALA A 260 -0.88 -9.32 0.05
CA ALA A 260 -1.26 -9.43 1.45
C ALA A 260 -0.10 -9.04 2.38
N LEU A 261 1.10 -9.53 2.10
CA LEU A 261 2.30 -9.19 2.87
C LEU A 261 2.66 -7.69 2.73
N ALA A 262 2.47 -7.09 1.55
CA ALA A 262 2.70 -5.66 1.32
C ALA A 262 1.74 -4.77 2.14
N SER A 263 0.56 -5.27 2.48
CA SER A 263 -0.38 -4.55 3.34
C SER A 263 0.11 -4.46 4.79
N GLU A 264 0.95 -5.40 5.25
CA GLU A 264 1.45 -5.42 6.60
C GLU A 264 2.64 -4.46 6.78
N PRO A 265 2.68 -3.70 7.88
CA PRO A 265 3.79 -2.78 8.16
C PRO A 265 5.13 -3.50 8.31
N GLY A 266 6.17 -2.89 7.75
CA GLY A 266 7.52 -3.43 7.82
C GLY A 266 7.89 -4.41 6.69
N PHE A 267 7.00 -4.65 5.74
CA PHE A 267 7.30 -5.44 4.55
C PHE A 267 7.30 -4.59 3.29
N VAL A 268 8.35 -4.75 2.49
CA VAL A 268 8.43 -4.23 1.11
C VAL A 268 8.50 -5.42 0.19
N THR A 269 7.47 -5.59 -0.64
CA THR A 269 7.36 -6.75 -1.52
C THR A 269 7.63 -6.39 -2.97
N ARG A 270 8.20 -7.33 -3.72
CA ARG A 270 8.46 -7.18 -5.14
C ARG A 270 8.24 -8.52 -5.84
N VAL A 271 7.51 -8.50 -6.96
CA VAL A 271 7.39 -9.65 -7.86
C VAL A 271 8.20 -9.37 -9.12
N VAL A 272 9.08 -10.29 -9.49
CA VAL A 272 9.99 -10.16 -10.64
C VAL A 272 9.89 -11.39 -11.55
N ARG A 273 10.12 -11.20 -12.84
CA ARG A 273 10.21 -12.35 -13.79
C ARG A 273 11.58 -12.98 -13.80
N GLU A 274 12.60 -12.14 -13.64
CA GLU A 274 14.00 -12.55 -13.62
C GLU A 274 14.71 -11.87 -12.46
N TYR A 275 15.67 -12.57 -11.88
CA TYR A 275 16.53 -11.96 -10.89
C TYR A 275 17.40 -10.86 -11.55
N ARG A 276 17.35 -9.68 -10.97
CA ARG A 276 18.27 -8.57 -11.27
C ARG A 276 18.88 -8.11 -9.96
N ARG A 277 20.18 -7.85 -9.99
CA ARG A 277 20.91 -7.34 -8.83
C ARG A 277 20.25 -6.07 -8.30
N ASP A 278 19.97 -6.06 -6.99
CA ASP A 278 19.36 -4.92 -6.29
C ASP A 278 20.45 -4.23 -5.45
N PRO A 279 20.76 -2.97 -5.73
CA PRO A 279 21.82 -2.21 -5.03
C PRO A 279 21.42 -1.73 -3.62
N GLN A 280 20.37 -2.26 -3.01
CA GLN A 280 19.91 -1.86 -1.67
C GLN A 280 21.00 -2.07 -0.60
N PRO A 281 21.02 -1.27 0.48
CA PRO A 281 21.99 -1.41 1.56
C PRO A 281 21.98 -2.81 2.17
N ALA A 282 23.17 -3.35 2.46
CA ALA A 282 23.35 -4.69 3.04
C ALA A 282 22.72 -4.87 4.45
N SER A 283 22.31 -3.78 5.09
CA SER A 283 21.68 -3.78 6.43
C SER A 283 20.19 -4.13 6.45
N THR A 284 19.53 -4.19 5.29
CA THR A 284 18.10 -4.52 5.21
C THR A 284 17.94 -6.04 5.17
N PRO A 285 17.19 -6.68 6.08
CA PRO A 285 16.85 -8.10 5.99
C PRO A 285 16.14 -8.41 4.67
N ARG A 286 16.54 -9.48 3.99
CA ARG A 286 16.04 -9.79 2.64
C ARG A 286 15.68 -11.25 2.50
N ILE A 287 14.51 -11.52 1.91
CA ILE A 287 14.06 -12.86 1.53
C ILE A 287 13.88 -12.88 0.01
N PHE A 288 14.37 -13.92 -0.64
CA PHE A 288 14.13 -14.19 -2.05
C PHE A 288 13.39 -15.51 -2.20
N ILE A 289 12.16 -15.45 -2.72
CA ILE A 289 11.32 -16.62 -2.95
C ILE A 289 11.45 -17.01 -4.43
N LEU A 290 12.00 -18.19 -4.68
CA LEU A 290 12.07 -18.81 -5.98
C LEU A 290 10.79 -19.63 -6.18
N HIS A 291 9.85 -19.13 -7.00
CA HIS A 291 8.61 -19.84 -7.30
C HIS A 291 8.85 -20.88 -8.38
N ARG A 292 8.65 -22.16 -8.02
CA ARG A 292 8.82 -23.33 -8.91
C ARG A 292 10.13 -23.29 -9.71
N PRO A 293 11.30 -23.11 -9.07
CA PRO A 293 12.55 -23.01 -9.79
C PRO A 293 12.94 -24.34 -10.43
N LEU A 294 13.83 -24.26 -11.42
CA LEU A 294 14.58 -25.40 -11.91
C LEU A 294 16.08 -25.13 -11.69
N LEU A 295 16.59 -25.56 -10.54
CA LEU A 295 17.98 -25.37 -10.13
C LEU A 295 18.80 -26.60 -10.53
N ALA A 296 19.25 -26.65 -11.79
CA ALA A 296 20.00 -27.77 -12.35
C ALA A 296 21.49 -27.46 -12.38
N GLY A 297 22.29 -28.42 -11.94
CA GLY A 297 23.75 -28.41 -12.05
C GLY A 297 24.40 -27.16 -11.45
N ASP A 298 25.57 -26.78 -11.98
CA ASP A 298 26.33 -25.61 -11.49
C ASP A 298 25.66 -24.28 -11.77
N GLU A 299 24.88 -24.15 -12.85
CA GLU A 299 24.16 -22.92 -13.19
C GLU A 299 23.06 -22.63 -12.15
N GLY A 300 22.26 -23.64 -11.78
CA GLY A 300 21.25 -23.49 -10.75
C GLY A 300 21.85 -23.13 -9.39
N LEU A 301 22.96 -23.76 -9.02
CA LEU A 301 23.71 -23.44 -7.81
C LEU A 301 24.31 -22.05 -7.84
N ALA A 302 24.77 -21.56 -8.99
CA ALA A 302 25.31 -20.22 -9.15
C ALA A 302 24.26 -19.13 -8.85
N VAL A 303 23.01 -19.35 -9.27
CA VAL A 303 21.89 -18.43 -8.95
C VAL A 303 21.72 -18.31 -7.43
N VAL A 304 21.62 -19.44 -6.73
CA VAL A 304 21.42 -19.44 -5.27
C VAL A 304 22.62 -18.83 -4.55
N ARG A 305 23.85 -19.18 -4.92
CA ARG A 305 25.07 -18.60 -4.36
C ARG A 305 25.15 -17.08 -4.57
N GLY A 306 24.71 -16.60 -5.75
CA GLY A 306 24.64 -15.18 -6.05
C GLY A 306 23.67 -14.44 -5.11
N LEU A 307 22.47 -15.00 -4.91
CA LEU A 307 21.49 -14.45 -3.98
C LEU A 307 21.99 -14.42 -2.53
N ILE A 308 22.64 -15.53 -2.09
CA ILE A 308 23.22 -15.61 -0.74
C ILE A 308 24.34 -14.57 -0.56
N ALA A 309 25.22 -14.42 -1.58
CA ALA A 309 26.29 -13.44 -1.55
C ALA A 309 25.77 -11.98 -1.48
N GLU A 310 24.56 -11.73 -1.95
CA GLU A 310 23.86 -10.45 -1.82
C GLU A 310 23.08 -10.31 -0.49
N GLY A 311 23.16 -11.29 0.40
CA GLY A 311 22.55 -11.23 1.72
C GLY A 311 21.09 -11.67 1.78
N TYR A 312 20.59 -12.40 0.76
CA TYR A 312 19.24 -12.95 0.81
C TYR A 312 19.16 -14.27 1.57
N VAL A 313 18.10 -14.44 2.35
CA VAL A 313 17.59 -15.75 2.71
C VAL A 313 16.80 -16.27 1.51
N VAL A 314 17.22 -17.38 0.94
CA VAL A 314 16.61 -17.95 -0.28
C VAL A 314 15.62 -19.03 0.11
N VAL A 315 14.39 -18.91 -0.36
CA VAL A 315 13.27 -19.83 -0.12
C VAL A 315 12.82 -20.41 -1.46
N CYS A 316 12.61 -21.72 -1.53
CA CYS A 316 11.96 -22.37 -2.67
C CYS A 316 10.46 -22.50 -2.38
N GLU A 317 9.63 -21.98 -3.24
CA GLU A 317 8.18 -22.22 -3.20
C GLU A 317 7.83 -23.32 -4.21
N PHE A 318 7.16 -24.38 -3.72
CA PHE A 318 6.84 -25.54 -4.56
C PHE A 318 5.56 -26.23 -4.05
N ASP A 319 4.58 -26.41 -4.93
CA ASP A 319 3.23 -26.88 -4.60
C ASP A 319 2.81 -28.19 -5.32
N ASP A 320 3.65 -28.72 -6.20
CA ASP A 320 3.43 -30.02 -6.87
C ASP A 320 4.24 -31.15 -6.21
N HIS A 321 3.79 -32.39 -6.38
CA HIS A 321 4.56 -33.56 -5.93
C HIS A 321 5.76 -33.77 -6.86
N PRO A 322 7.02 -33.79 -6.35
CA PRO A 322 8.21 -33.90 -7.19
C PRO A 322 8.22 -35.13 -8.10
N ASP A 323 7.72 -36.27 -7.64
CA ASP A 323 7.70 -37.52 -8.41
C ASP A 323 6.82 -37.45 -9.66
N GLY A 324 5.84 -36.55 -9.67
CA GLY A 324 4.98 -36.29 -10.82
C GLY A 324 5.65 -35.45 -11.92
N ILE A 325 6.85 -34.92 -11.67
CA ILE A 325 7.55 -34.02 -12.59
C ILE A 325 8.88 -34.63 -13.03
N PRO A 326 8.94 -35.24 -14.24
CA PRO A 326 10.11 -36.04 -14.68
C PRO A 326 11.45 -35.27 -14.62
N VAL A 327 11.45 -33.97 -14.90
CA VAL A 327 12.68 -33.16 -14.87
C VAL A 327 13.26 -33.04 -13.44
N LEU A 328 12.44 -33.15 -12.41
CA LEU A 328 12.89 -33.06 -11.01
C LEU A 328 13.52 -34.37 -10.52
N GLN A 329 13.36 -35.46 -11.26
CA GLN A 329 13.97 -36.75 -10.94
C GLN A 329 15.45 -36.82 -11.38
N ARG A 330 15.95 -35.83 -12.07
CA ARG A 330 17.36 -35.76 -12.47
C ARG A 330 18.26 -35.59 -11.25
N PRO A 331 19.41 -36.29 -11.20
CA PRO A 331 20.30 -36.24 -10.03
C PRO A 331 21.01 -34.91 -9.82
N ASP A 332 21.05 -34.05 -10.85
CA ASP A 332 21.66 -32.73 -10.81
C ASP A 332 20.71 -31.63 -10.34
N ILE A 333 19.44 -31.94 -10.02
CA ILE A 333 18.47 -30.99 -9.51
C ILE A 333 18.70 -30.73 -8.02
N GLN A 334 18.75 -29.43 -7.65
CA GLN A 334 19.06 -28.96 -6.30
C GLN A 334 17.97 -28.06 -5.71
N ASN A 335 16.76 -28.08 -6.28
CA ASN A 335 15.66 -27.16 -5.94
C ASN A 335 15.43 -27.00 -4.44
N PHE A 336 15.49 -28.11 -3.68
CA PHE A 336 15.16 -28.13 -2.26
C PHE A 336 16.40 -28.12 -1.38
N ARG A 337 17.51 -28.71 -1.82
CA ARG A 337 18.76 -28.85 -1.02
C ARG A 337 19.61 -27.60 -1.03
N ALA A 338 19.55 -26.79 -2.10
CA ALA A 338 20.42 -25.64 -2.27
C ALA A 338 19.90 -24.37 -1.56
N VAL A 339 18.67 -24.35 -1.07
CA VAL A 339 18.00 -23.20 -0.48
C VAL A 339 17.95 -23.28 1.05
N HIS A 340 17.71 -22.15 1.71
CA HIS A 340 17.62 -22.11 3.17
C HIS A 340 16.34 -22.76 3.71
N ALA A 341 15.22 -22.59 2.99
CA ALA A 341 13.93 -23.16 3.39
C ALA A 341 13.07 -23.47 2.16
N VAL A 342 12.06 -24.29 2.37
CA VAL A 342 11.04 -24.62 1.37
C VAL A 342 9.67 -24.29 1.93
N GLN A 343 8.84 -23.62 1.14
CA GLN A 343 7.43 -23.47 1.45
C GLN A 343 6.57 -24.28 0.49
N THR A 344 5.52 -24.90 1.01
CA THR A 344 4.62 -25.76 0.25
C THR A 344 3.18 -25.62 0.73
N THR A 345 2.25 -26.43 0.19
CA THR A 345 0.80 -26.26 0.37
C THR A 345 0.16 -27.22 1.37
N THR A 346 0.72 -28.41 1.54
CA THR A 346 0.11 -29.47 2.35
C THR A 346 1.13 -30.24 3.18
N GLU A 347 0.72 -30.75 4.33
CA GLU A 347 1.62 -31.59 5.18
C GLU A 347 2.11 -32.87 4.50
N PRO A 348 1.29 -33.62 3.72
CA PRO A 348 1.81 -34.75 2.98
C PRO A 348 2.96 -34.39 2.02
N LEU A 349 2.84 -33.27 1.31
CA LEU A 349 3.89 -32.78 0.44
C LEU A 349 5.11 -32.29 1.23
N ALA A 350 4.90 -31.60 2.35
CA ALA A 350 5.98 -31.19 3.23
C ALA A 350 6.79 -32.39 3.78
N ALA A 351 6.12 -33.50 4.10
CA ALA A 351 6.80 -34.73 4.55
C ALA A 351 7.75 -35.31 3.48
N VAL A 352 7.39 -35.20 2.21
CA VAL A 352 8.28 -35.59 1.09
C VAL A 352 9.45 -34.62 0.99
N LEU A 353 9.21 -33.31 0.98
CA LEU A 353 10.23 -32.28 0.79
C LEU A 353 11.22 -32.21 1.99
N ARG A 354 10.79 -32.59 3.21
CA ARG A 354 11.67 -32.69 4.39
C ARG A 354 12.78 -33.73 4.26
N GLN A 355 12.68 -34.64 3.29
CA GLN A 355 13.79 -35.57 2.98
C GLN A 355 14.99 -34.83 2.38
N ASP A 356 14.75 -33.72 1.71
CA ASP A 356 15.77 -32.92 1.02
C ASP A 356 16.13 -31.64 1.77
N ASN A 357 15.19 -31.06 2.55
CA ASN A 357 15.40 -29.84 3.32
C ASN A 357 14.65 -29.93 4.66
N PRO A 358 15.32 -29.81 5.83
CA PRO A 358 14.63 -29.88 7.11
C PRO A 358 13.71 -28.67 7.40
N GLU A 359 13.99 -27.53 6.77
CA GLU A 359 13.25 -26.28 6.96
C GLU A 359 12.09 -26.18 5.94
N VAL A 360 11.04 -26.97 6.15
CA VAL A 360 9.84 -26.96 5.28
C VAL A 360 8.62 -26.45 6.05
N THR A 361 8.00 -25.39 5.54
CA THR A 361 6.79 -24.77 6.10
C THR A 361 5.60 -24.92 5.16
N VAL A 362 4.42 -25.19 5.74
CA VAL A 362 3.17 -25.31 4.98
C VAL A 362 2.40 -24.00 5.01
N PHE A 363 2.13 -23.46 3.83
CA PHE A 363 1.19 -22.37 3.62
C PHE A 363 0.04 -22.90 2.74
N ALA A 364 -1.08 -23.19 3.38
CA ALA A 364 -2.26 -23.70 2.68
C ALA A 364 -2.75 -22.72 1.61
N ASN A 365 -3.24 -23.25 0.49
CA ASN A 365 -3.88 -22.43 -0.52
C ASN A 365 -5.15 -21.78 0.08
N ALA A 366 -5.23 -20.45 -0.02
CA ALA A 366 -6.41 -19.68 0.35
C ALA A 366 -6.74 -18.74 -0.81
N ALA A 367 -8.01 -18.71 -1.23
CA ALA A 367 -8.47 -17.73 -2.18
C ALA A 367 -8.82 -16.43 -1.45
N SER A 368 -8.32 -15.31 -1.93
CA SER A 368 -8.58 -13.96 -1.37
C SER A 368 -10.04 -13.52 -1.58
N ALA A 369 -10.74 -14.11 -2.54
CA ALA A 369 -12.17 -13.89 -2.80
C ALA A 369 -12.84 -15.17 -3.29
N ILE A 370 -14.00 -15.47 -2.74
CA ILE A 370 -14.87 -16.51 -3.31
C ILE A 370 -15.45 -15.94 -4.61
N PRO A 371 -15.22 -16.56 -5.78
CA PRO A 371 -15.82 -16.10 -7.03
C PRO A 371 -17.35 -16.08 -6.86
N ARG A 372 -17.98 -14.92 -7.06
CA ARG A 372 -19.44 -14.86 -7.15
C ARG A 372 -19.84 -15.78 -8.29
N ARG A 373 -20.69 -16.81 -8.01
CA ARG A 373 -21.29 -17.63 -9.05
C ARG A 373 -21.89 -16.70 -10.09
N ALA A 374 -21.40 -16.78 -11.32
CA ALA A 374 -22.04 -16.14 -12.44
C ALA A 374 -23.48 -16.66 -12.49
N THR A 375 -24.45 -15.80 -12.22
CA THR A 375 -25.85 -16.13 -12.47
C THR A 375 -25.97 -16.29 -13.97
N SER A 376 -26.13 -17.53 -14.43
CA SER A 376 -26.43 -17.79 -15.83
C SER A 376 -27.66 -16.97 -16.23
N PRO A 377 -27.64 -16.24 -17.34
CA PRO A 377 -28.82 -15.57 -17.81
C PRO A 377 -29.88 -16.64 -18.06
N THR A 378 -31.00 -16.55 -17.35
CA THR A 378 -32.20 -17.34 -17.63
C THR A 378 -32.56 -17.14 -19.11
N ARG A 379 -32.37 -18.17 -19.92
CA ARG A 379 -32.96 -18.23 -21.23
C ARG A 379 -34.49 -18.15 -21.06
N THR A 380 -35.04 -16.98 -21.33
CA THR A 380 -36.46 -16.86 -21.61
C THR A 380 -36.67 -17.44 -23.00
N GLY A 381 -37.43 -18.55 -23.03
CA GLY A 381 -37.95 -19.15 -24.25
C GLY A 381 -39.05 -18.30 -24.89
#